data_95ed0501275391b196b6b621e48959ff
#
_entry.id   95ed0501275391b196b6b621e48959ff
#
_cell.length_a   1.000
_cell.length_b   1.000
_cell.length_c   1.000
_cell.angle_alpha   90.00
_cell.angle_beta   90.00
_cell.angle_gamma   90.00
#
_symmetry.space_group_name_H-M   'P 1'
#
loop_
_entity.id
_entity.type
_entity.pdbx_description
1 polymer ?
#
loop_
_entity_poly.entity_id
_entity_poly.type
_entity_poly.pdbx_seq_one_letter_code
_entity_poly.pdbx_strand_id
1 'polypeptide(L)'
;MLKKVVLVVGIMLFSLESFSQKTDTINKSKKDSVNIPKRAIAYAADKFAIVRPLTIEFTHSSPYNFTSDRGNISLPQSTVNQFEQAKISANFNFIKRKTWLLGTTLSYRYTSAEADMMDPFTNEIKAVDNQFHYFSSSVNFSYFSTLFKKRTIYSSSIIFDGSDQHFERVKGLLTGVIVLKANQKTKMTAGLLVNIDPSALTPVIPIITYEHKFNNGLIADITLPKSIYLRKYVFNAGRVSLGSELDRTSFYLYNIDGTSQRYEYRQLDIYSGLIYEHAIGNFMITGKTGMKLTPSGNLFRKEDSFKDAVYEIKPDPTFYFNLGVSFNPFTLLGKKK
;
A
#
# COMPACT_ATOMS: atom_id res chain seq x y z
N MET A 1 13.69 17.79 13.61
CA MET A 1 12.70 16.71 13.36
C MET A 1 13.35 15.38 13.04
N LEU A 2 14.33 15.31 12.16
CA LEU A 2 15.04 14.07 11.78
C LEU A 2 15.54 13.22 12.97
N LYS A 3 16.07 13.87 14.03
CA LYS A 3 16.57 13.19 15.25
C LYS A 3 15.47 12.44 16.02
N LYS A 4 14.22 12.93 16.02
CA LYS A 4 13.10 12.27 16.70
C LYS A 4 12.57 11.06 15.91
N VAL A 5 12.58 11.14 14.57
CA VAL A 5 12.19 10.02 13.69
C VAL A 5 13.22 8.89 13.78
N VAL A 6 14.53 9.23 13.80
CA VAL A 6 15.60 8.24 13.97
C VAL A 6 15.50 7.54 15.33
N LEU A 7 15.10 8.26 16.39
CA LEU A 7 14.92 7.67 17.73
C LEU A 7 13.76 6.68 17.77
N VAL A 8 12.62 7.01 17.14
CA VAL A 8 11.43 6.11 17.07
C VAL A 8 11.74 4.85 16.25
N VAL A 9 12.44 4.99 15.12
CA VAL A 9 12.90 3.86 14.31
C VAL A 9 13.94 3.02 15.06
N GLY A 10 14.85 3.66 15.80
CA GLY A 10 15.82 2.98 16.66
C GLY A 10 15.16 2.16 17.78
N ILE A 11 14.16 2.70 18.45
CA ILE A 11 13.42 1.99 19.52
C ILE A 11 12.62 0.81 18.94
N MET A 12 12.02 0.95 17.72
CA MET A 12 11.34 -0.15 17.04
C MET A 12 12.31 -1.28 16.64
N LEU A 13 13.54 -0.97 16.25
CA LEU A 13 14.54 -1.98 15.88
C LEU A 13 15.06 -2.75 17.10
N PHE A 14 15.22 -2.11 18.26
CA PHE A 14 15.63 -2.79 19.50
C PHE A 14 14.57 -3.72 20.08
N SER A 15 13.28 -3.44 19.85
CA SER A 15 12.19 -4.32 20.32
C SER A 15 12.01 -5.59 19.49
N LEU A 16 12.63 -5.69 18.30
CA LEU A 16 12.55 -6.88 17.43
C LEU A 16 13.41 -8.05 17.91
N GLU A 17 14.42 -7.82 18.74
CA GLU A 17 15.26 -8.89 19.29
C GLU A 17 14.57 -9.72 20.39
N SER A 18 13.53 -9.19 21.03
CA SER A 18 12.84 -9.86 22.15
C SER A 18 11.88 -10.98 21.75
N PHE A 19 11.66 -11.20 20.46
CA PHE A 19 10.80 -12.28 19.92
C PHE A 19 11.58 -13.41 19.23
N SER A 20 12.81 -13.69 19.69
CA SER A 20 13.51 -14.91 19.30
C SER A 20 12.72 -16.12 19.80
N GLN A 21 12.00 -16.75 18.91
CA GLN A 21 11.27 -17.98 19.18
C GLN A 21 12.26 -19.08 19.52
N LYS A 22 12.10 -19.71 20.69
CA LYS A 22 12.70 -20.98 21.04
C LYS A 22 12.53 -21.97 19.88
N THR A 23 13.63 -22.46 19.38
CA THR A 23 13.68 -23.56 18.41
C THR A 23 13.24 -24.83 19.13
N ASP A 24 11.97 -25.18 19.01
CA ASP A 24 11.49 -26.48 19.46
C ASP A 24 12.11 -27.53 18.59
N THR A 25 12.92 -28.35 19.20
CA THR A 25 13.51 -29.59 18.64
C THR A 25 12.39 -30.50 18.14
N ILE A 26 12.30 -30.66 16.83
CA ILE A 26 11.25 -31.42 16.15
C ILE A 26 11.52 -32.92 16.36
N ASN A 27 10.71 -33.55 17.21
CA ASN A 27 10.50 -34.99 17.18
C ASN A 27 9.77 -35.37 15.88
N LYS A 28 10.46 -36.06 14.98
CA LYS A 28 9.90 -36.65 13.77
C LYS A 28 8.91 -37.76 14.14
N SER A 29 7.61 -37.45 14.18
CA SER A 29 6.52 -38.36 13.79
C SER A 29 5.15 -37.73 14.11
N LYS A 30 4.62 -36.92 13.18
CA LYS A 30 3.19 -36.68 13.00
C LYS A 30 3.02 -36.07 11.62
N LYS A 31 2.11 -36.62 10.79
CA LYS A 31 1.68 -36.00 9.53
C LYS A 31 1.55 -34.51 9.71
N ASP A 32 2.38 -33.71 9.01
CA ASP A 32 2.40 -32.26 9.06
C ASP A 32 0.99 -31.73 8.81
N SER A 33 0.26 -31.41 9.86
CA SER A 33 -0.96 -30.65 9.74
C SER A 33 -0.59 -29.28 9.16
N VAL A 34 -0.97 -29.03 7.90
CA VAL A 34 -0.66 -27.83 7.16
C VAL A 34 -1.11 -26.62 7.97
N ASN A 35 -0.16 -25.83 8.50
CA ASN A 35 -0.47 -24.60 9.20
C ASN A 35 -0.91 -23.55 8.16
N ILE A 36 -2.22 -23.50 7.92
CA ILE A 36 -2.85 -22.61 6.91
C ILE A 36 -2.50 -21.14 7.16
N PRO A 37 -2.60 -20.59 8.39
CA PRO A 37 -2.22 -19.21 8.65
C PRO A 37 -0.78 -18.88 8.28
N LYS A 38 0.18 -19.74 8.63
CA LYS A 38 1.59 -19.51 8.30
C LYS A 38 1.83 -19.47 6.79
N ARG A 39 1.19 -20.34 6.02
CA ARG A 39 1.29 -20.35 4.56
C ARG A 39 0.62 -19.15 3.92
N ALA A 40 -0.53 -18.71 4.46
CA ALA A 40 -1.23 -17.52 3.97
C ALA A 40 -0.40 -16.26 4.20
N ILE A 41 0.18 -16.09 5.39
CA ILE A 41 1.08 -14.96 5.71
C ILE A 41 2.29 -14.96 4.77
N ALA A 42 2.96 -16.11 4.59
CA ALA A 42 4.13 -16.21 3.73
C ALA A 42 3.80 -15.85 2.27
N TYR A 43 2.68 -16.35 1.75
CA TYR A 43 2.22 -16.02 0.40
C TYR A 43 1.88 -14.54 0.24
N ALA A 44 1.15 -13.97 1.21
CA ALA A 44 0.79 -12.56 1.18
C ALA A 44 2.02 -11.65 1.29
N ALA A 45 2.99 -11.95 2.17
CA ALA A 45 4.22 -11.19 2.34
C ALA A 45 5.17 -11.29 1.13
N ASP A 46 5.18 -12.41 0.41
CA ASP A 46 5.92 -12.51 -0.85
C ASP A 46 5.28 -11.67 -1.95
N LYS A 47 3.95 -11.61 -2.01
CA LYS A 47 3.17 -10.93 -3.04
C LYS A 47 3.05 -9.42 -2.81
N PHE A 48 2.83 -9.00 -1.57
CA PHE A 48 2.51 -7.61 -1.20
C PHE A 48 3.52 -7.08 -0.18
N ALA A 49 4.28 -6.06 -0.55
CA ALA A 49 5.25 -5.42 0.33
C ALA A 49 4.61 -4.88 1.62
N ILE A 50 3.40 -4.31 1.53
CA ILE A 50 2.67 -3.75 2.67
C ILE A 50 2.31 -4.78 3.75
N VAL A 51 2.30 -6.07 3.44
CA VAL A 51 2.01 -7.15 4.41
C VAL A 51 3.28 -7.66 5.09
N ARG A 52 4.47 -7.26 4.63
CA ARG A 52 5.74 -7.63 5.24
C ARG A 52 5.86 -7.04 6.64
N PRO A 53 6.59 -7.67 7.57
CA PRO A 53 6.71 -7.18 8.95
C PRO A 53 7.22 -5.75 9.06
N LEU A 54 8.12 -5.32 8.17
CA LEU A 54 8.57 -3.93 8.06
C LEU A 54 8.84 -3.62 6.59
N THR A 55 8.39 -2.45 6.14
CA THR A 55 8.68 -1.92 4.80
C THR A 55 8.95 -0.43 4.91
N ILE A 56 10.01 0.03 4.26
CA ILE A 56 10.38 1.43 4.11
C ILE A 56 10.54 1.68 2.62
N GLU A 57 9.86 2.68 2.07
CA GLU A 57 9.91 3.05 0.66
C GLU A 57 10.08 4.56 0.52
N PHE A 58 10.86 4.97 -0.46
CA PHE A 58 10.99 6.35 -0.91
C PHE A 58 10.60 6.42 -2.38
N THR A 59 9.76 7.38 -2.73
CA THR A 59 9.31 7.62 -4.10
C THR A 59 9.57 9.07 -4.46
N HIS A 60 10.16 9.30 -5.62
CA HIS A 60 10.33 10.61 -6.24
C HIS A 60 9.61 10.62 -7.59
N SER A 61 8.90 11.70 -7.89
CA SER A 61 8.30 11.97 -9.20
C SER A 61 9.00 13.15 -9.85
N SER A 62 9.29 13.04 -11.16
CA SER A 62 9.80 14.17 -11.95
C SER A 62 8.80 15.32 -11.97
N PRO A 63 9.22 16.56 -12.28
CA PRO A 63 8.31 17.68 -12.43
C PRO A 63 7.16 17.38 -13.42
N TYR A 64 5.98 17.91 -13.14
CA TYR A 64 4.80 17.74 -14.00
C TYR A 64 3.84 18.90 -13.84
N ASN A 65 3.06 19.16 -14.89
CA ASN A 65 1.99 20.14 -14.83
C ASN A 65 0.71 19.50 -14.30
N PHE A 66 -0.18 20.35 -13.80
CA PHE A 66 -1.53 19.96 -13.46
C PHE A 66 -2.52 21.07 -13.76
N THR A 67 -3.74 20.70 -14.09
CA THR A 67 -4.89 21.57 -14.10
C THR A 67 -5.80 21.27 -12.93
N SER A 68 -6.59 22.23 -12.51
CA SER A 68 -7.58 22.02 -11.47
C SER A 68 -8.87 22.75 -11.78
N ASP A 69 -9.99 22.15 -11.40
CA ASP A 69 -11.31 22.73 -11.53
C ASP A 69 -11.90 22.97 -10.13
N ARG A 70 -12.46 24.16 -9.91
CA ARG A 70 -13.25 24.48 -8.72
C ARG A 70 -14.72 24.55 -9.11
N GLY A 71 -15.46 23.47 -8.86
CA GLY A 71 -16.80 23.32 -9.43
C GLY A 71 -16.75 23.36 -10.95
N ASN A 72 -17.41 24.37 -11.57
CA ASN A 72 -17.43 24.53 -13.03
C ASN A 72 -16.38 25.54 -13.55
N ILE A 73 -15.47 26.01 -12.71
CA ILE A 73 -14.45 27.00 -13.07
C ILE A 73 -13.12 26.31 -13.19
N SER A 74 -12.57 26.30 -14.41
CA SER A 74 -11.21 25.80 -14.64
C SER A 74 -10.20 26.88 -14.22
N LEU A 75 -9.21 26.44 -13.43
CA LEU A 75 -8.11 27.28 -12.97
C LEU A 75 -6.92 27.18 -13.93
N PRO A 76 -6.04 28.19 -13.95
CA PRO A 76 -4.85 28.17 -14.78
C PRO A 76 -3.97 26.93 -14.49
N GLN A 77 -3.24 26.48 -15.51
CA GLN A 77 -2.27 25.40 -15.35
C GLN A 77 -1.16 25.82 -14.38
N SER A 78 -0.81 24.90 -13.50
CA SER A 78 0.23 25.04 -12.49
C SER A 78 1.24 23.90 -12.63
N THR A 79 2.41 24.04 -12.00
CA THR A 79 3.51 23.05 -12.12
C THR A 79 3.89 22.55 -10.74
N VAL A 80 4.00 21.23 -10.59
CA VAL A 80 4.67 20.59 -9.46
C VAL A 80 6.13 20.41 -9.83
N ASN A 81 7.02 21.10 -9.14
CA ASN A 81 8.47 21.05 -9.36
C ASN A 81 9.12 19.85 -8.68
N GLN A 82 8.59 19.47 -7.51
CA GLN A 82 9.09 18.32 -6.74
C GLN A 82 7.91 17.63 -6.03
N PHE A 83 7.87 16.31 -6.12
CA PHE A 83 6.93 15.49 -5.35
C PHE A 83 7.62 14.25 -4.84
N GLU A 84 7.79 14.19 -3.53
CA GLU A 84 8.49 13.13 -2.84
C GLU A 84 7.62 12.49 -1.76
N GLN A 85 7.75 11.19 -1.61
CA GLN A 85 7.06 10.45 -0.56
C GLN A 85 7.99 9.47 0.13
N ALA A 86 7.98 9.46 1.45
CA ALA A 86 8.54 8.40 2.27
C ALA A 86 7.40 7.63 2.94
N LYS A 87 7.40 6.30 2.82
CA LYS A 87 6.40 5.41 3.42
C LYS A 87 7.07 4.43 4.35
N ILE A 88 6.52 4.26 5.54
CA ILE A 88 6.94 3.23 6.50
C ILE A 88 5.70 2.44 6.89
N SER A 89 5.76 1.12 6.82
CA SER A 89 4.70 0.25 7.32
C SER A 89 5.25 -0.90 8.14
N ALA A 90 4.56 -1.24 9.21
CA ALA A 90 4.91 -2.33 10.11
C ALA A 90 3.69 -3.20 10.40
N ASN A 91 3.85 -4.53 10.30
CA ASN A 91 2.78 -5.50 10.49
C ASN A 91 3.15 -6.50 11.58
N PHE A 92 2.31 -6.61 12.58
CA PHE A 92 2.50 -7.52 13.70
C PHE A 92 1.28 -8.42 13.88
N ASN A 93 1.47 -9.73 13.78
CA ASN A 93 0.43 -10.71 14.11
C ASN A 93 0.73 -11.25 15.50
N PHE A 94 0.08 -10.72 16.54
CA PHE A 94 0.33 -11.07 17.93
C PHE A 94 -0.42 -12.33 18.38
N ILE A 95 -1.56 -12.67 17.78
CA ILE A 95 -2.23 -13.95 18.00
C ILE A 95 -2.33 -14.74 16.71
N LYS A 96 -1.79 -15.96 16.73
CA LYS A 96 -1.79 -16.90 15.59
C LYS A 96 -2.38 -18.22 16.05
N ARG A 97 -3.63 -18.49 15.68
CA ARG A 97 -4.31 -19.77 15.94
C ARG A 97 -4.45 -20.57 14.65
N LYS A 98 -4.87 -21.81 14.71
CA LYS A 98 -5.05 -22.69 13.53
C LYS A 98 -6.04 -22.12 12.51
N THR A 99 -7.08 -21.43 13.01
CA THR A 99 -8.22 -20.96 12.21
C THR A 99 -8.34 -19.45 12.15
N TRP A 100 -7.57 -18.69 12.94
CA TRP A 100 -7.68 -17.23 12.94
C TRP A 100 -6.39 -16.54 13.35
N LEU A 101 -6.28 -15.30 12.96
CA LEU A 101 -5.19 -14.38 13.25
C LEU A 101 -5.75 -13.08 13.81
N LEU A 102 -5.03 -12.47 14.74
CA LEU A 102 -5.25 -11.10 15.18
C LEU A 102 -3.92 -10.36 15.13
N GLY A 103 -3.93 -9.19 14.52
CA GLY A 103 -2.73 -8.40 14.34
C GLY A 103 -3.01 -6.92 14.23
N THR A 104 -1.98 -6.14 14.02
CA THR A 104 -2.04 -4.71 13.78
C THR A 104 -1.14 -4.32 12.62
N THR A 105 -1.52 -3.26 11.92
CA THR A 105 -0.69 -2.59 10.93
C THR A 105 -0.52 -1.15 11.36
N LEU A 106 0.71 -0.67 11.37
CA LEU A 106 1.06 0.73 11.56
C LEU A 106 1.62 1.24 10.26
N SER A 107 1.19 2.41 9.82
CA SER A 107 1.67 3.02 8.59
C SER A 107 1.85 4.52 8.77
N TYR A 108 2.92 5.03 8.21
CA TYR A 108 3.23 6.44 8.14
C TYR A 108 3.63 6.80 6.71
N ARG A 109 3.11 7.92 6.23
CA ARG A 109 3.49 8.50 4.95
C ARG A 109 3.82 9.98 5.15
N TYR A 110 5.01 10.34 4.75
CA TYR A 110 5.45 11.72 4.55
C TYR A 110 5.33 12.06 3.08
N THR A 111 4.79 13.23 2.77
CA THR A 111 4.74 13.76 1.40
C THR A 111 5.29 15.19 1.43
N SER A 112 6.26 15.48 0.57
CA SER A 112 6.76 16.83 0.29
C SER A 112 6.35 17.19 -1.13
N ALA A 113 5.80 18.39 -1.30
CA ALA A 113 5.38 18.90 -2.60
C ALA A 113 5.78 20.38 -2.74
N GLU A 114 6.58 20.66 -3.75
CA GLU A 114 6.91 22.02 -4.19
C GLU A 114 6.18 22.28 -5.49
N ALA A 115 5.45 23.40 -5.56
CA ALA A 115 4.64 23.75 -6.73
C ALA A 115 4.66 25.25 -7.00
N ASP A 116 4.61 25.58 -8.29
CA ASP A 116 4.35 26.92 -8.79
C ASP A 116 2.87 27.01 -9.19
N MET A 117 2.09 27.67 -8.35
CA MET A 117 0.66 27.85 -8.56
C MET A 117 0.39 29.19 -9.23
N MET A 118 -0.35 29.19 -10.33
CA MET A 118 -0.76 30.41 -11.00
C MET A 118 -2.04 30.97 -10.37
N ASP A 119 -1.98 32.21 -9.90
CA ASP A 119 -3.15 32.91 -9.37
C ASP A 119 -4.12 33.22 -10.52
N PRO A 120 -5.39 32.79 -10.44
CA PRO A 120 -6.37 32.96 -11.52
C PRO A 120 -6.82 34.42 -11.77
N PHE A 121 -6.51 35.33 -10.86
CA PHE A 121 -6.94 36.75 -10.95
C PHE A 121 -5.80 37.66 -11.38
N THR A 122 -4.58 37.39 -10.88
CA THR A 122 -3.42 38.26 -11.14
C THR A 122 -2.49 37.68 -12.19
N ASN A 123 -2.59 36.39 -12.54
CA ASN A 123 -1.65 35.62 -13.35
C ASN A 123 -0.22 35.60 -12.76
N GLU A 124 -0.09 35.91 -11.48
CA GLU A 124 1.18 35.81 -10.78
C GLU A 124 1.45 34.37 -10.36
N ILE A 125 2.73 33.98 -10.41
CA ILE A 125 3.16 32.66 -9.95
C ILE A 125 3.46 32.75 -8.46
N LYS A 126 2.81 31.91 -7.67
CA LYS A 126 3.08 31.77 -6.25
C LYS A 126 3.74 30.42 -5.99
N ALA A 127 4.99 30.45 -5.56
CA ALA A 127 5.68 29.23 -5.11
C ALA A 127 5.12 28.76 -3.77
N VAL A 128 4.83 27.48 -3.70
CA VAL A 128 4.27 26.80 -2.52
C VAL A 128 5.15 25.60 -2.19
N ASP A 129 5.62 25.51 -0.95
CA ASP A 129 6.33 24.36 -0.39
C ASP A 129 5.54 23.82 0.81
N ASN A 130 5.02 22.61 0.68
CA ASN A 130 4.20 21.99 1.70
C ASN A 130 4.68 20.59 2.05
N GLN A 131 4.56 20.27 3.33
CA GLN A 131 4.88 18.96 3.89
C GLN A 131 3.65 18.39 4.59
N PHE A 132 3.33 17.13 4.27
CA PHE A 132 2.14 16.46 4.79
C PHE A 132 2.52 15.17 5.49
N HIS A 133 1.93 14.95 6.64
CA HIS A 133 2.09 13.76 7.46
C HIS A 133 0.77 12.99 7.52
N TYR A 134 0.80 11.73 7.14
CA TYR A 134 -0.36 10.86 7.24
C TYR A 134 0.00 9.62 8.05
N PHE A 135 -0.73 9.40 9.12
CA PHE A 135 -0.60 8.24 9.99
C PHE A 135 -1.83 7.35 9.86
N SER A 136 -1.63 6.05 9.83
CA SER A 136 -2.72 5.12 10.01
C SER A 136 -2.30 3.93 10.87
N SER A 137 -3.23 3.47 11.70
CA SER A 137 -3.11 2.23 12.46
C SER A 137 -4.35 1.39 12.24
N SER A 138 -4.20 0.08 12.25
CA SER A 138 -5.37 -0.80 12.14
C SER A 138 -5.25 -2.01 13.04
N VAL A 139 -6.39 -2.48 13.53
CA VAL A 139 -6.55 -3.79 14.16
C VAL A 139 -7.16 -4.72 13.12
N ASN A 140 -6.47 -5.83 12.85
CA ASN A 140 -6.81 -6.74 11.77
C ASN A 140 -7.14 -8.11 12.32
N PHE A 141 -8.31 -8.63 11.98
CA PHE A 141 -8.74 -9.99 12.30
C PHE A 141 -8.92 -10.78 11.00
N SER A 142 -8.43 -12.01 10.94
CA SER A 142 -8.64 -12.91 9.81
C SER A 142 -9.05 -14.28 10.29
N TYR A 143 -10.11 -14.83 9.68
CA TYR A 143 -10.66 -16.14 9.97
C TYR A 143 -10.57 -17.05 8.73
N PHE A 144 -9.98 -18.23 8.92
CA PHE A 144 -9.79 -19.23 7.88
C PHE A 144 -10.85 -20.33 8.02
N SER A 145 -11.65 -20.50 6.99
CA SER A 145 -12.78 -21.40 6.97
C SER A 145 -12.87 -22.18 5.65
N THR A 146 -13.97 -22.87 5.47
CA THR A 146 -14.35 -23.50 4.21
C THR A 146 -15.79 -23.13 3.88
N LEU A 147 -16.02 -22.74 2.63
CA LEU A 147 -17.34 -22.48 2.07
C LEU A 147 -17.46 -23.25 0.76
N PHE A 148 -18.54 -23.98 0.54
CA PHE A 148 -18.74 -24.86 -0.63
C PHE A 148 -17.56 -25.82 -0.87
N LYS A 149 -17.02 -26.42 0.20
CA LYS A 149 -15.84 -27.30 0.19
C LYS A 149 -14.55 -26.63 -0.30
N LYS A 150 -14.54 -25.29 -0.47
CA LYS A 150 -13.38 -24.50 -0.86
C LYS A 150 -12.86 -23.69 0.33
N ARG A 151 -11.55 -23.49 0.40
CA ARG A 151 -10.94 -22.64 1.43
C ARG A 151 -11.40 -21.21 1.26
N THR A 152 -11.80 -20.59 2.36
CA THR A 152 -12.29 -19.21 2.38
C THR A 152 -11.59 -18.45 3.49
N ILE A 153 -11.27 -17.20 3.23
CA ILE A 153 -10.65 -16.27 4.18
C ILE A 153 -11.60 -15.09 4.35
N TYR A 154 -12.02 -14.86 5.57
CA TYR A 154 -12.75 -13.67 5.96
C TYR A 154 -11.81 -12.77 6.76
N SER A 155 -11.80 -11.48 6.46
CA SER A 155 -11.00 -10.53 7.23
C SER A 155 -11.81 -9.28 7.55
N SER A 156 -11.54 -8.71 8.70
CA SER A 156 -12.08 -7.42 9.12
C SER A 156 -10.94 -6.57 9.68
N SER A 157 -11.02 -5.27 9.41
CA SER A 157 -10.07 -4.30 9.95
C SER A 157 -10.82 -3.06 10.42
N ILE A 158 -10.41 -2.55 11.58
CA ILE A 158 -10.76 -1.21 12.04
C ILE A 158 -9.52 -0.37 11.86
N ILE A 159 -9.63 0.72 11.12
CA ILE A 159 -8.53 1.58 10.71
C ILE A 159 -8.75 2.95 11.33
N PHE A 160 -7.72 3.47 11.97
CA PHE A 160 -7.65 4.80 12.55
C PHE A 160 -6.65 5.60 11.75
N ASP A 161 -7.00 6.77 11.26
CA ASP A 161 -6.08 7.63 10.52
C ASP A 161 -6.14 9.10 10.96
N GLY A 162 -5.12 9.84 10.55
CA GLY A 162 -4.94 11.24 10.87
C GLY A 162 -3.63 11.81 10.37
N SER A 163 -3.34 13.02 10.81
CA SER A 163 -2.11 13.74 10.52
C SER A 163 -1.27 13.90 11.79
N ASP A 164 -0.22 14.70 11.71
CA ASP A 164 0.56 15.19 12.84
C ASP A 164 -0.20 16.17 13.74
N GLN A 165 -1.31 16.76 13.24
CA GLN A 165 -2.11 17.74 13.97
C GLN A 165 -3.29 17.09 14.68
N HIS A 166 -4.01 16.19 14.00
CA HIS A 166 -5.27 15.64 14.50
C HIS A 166 -5.46 14.17 14.13
N PHE A 167 -6.15 13.45 15.01
CA PHE A 167 -6.87 12.24 14.66
C PHE A 167 -8.09 12.61 13.81
N GLU A 168 -8.28 11.93 12.67
CA GLU A 168 -9.26 12.36 11.71
C GLU A 168 -10.42 11.39 11.53
N ARG A 169 -10.14 10.11 11.26
CA ARG A 169 -11.20 9.16 10.91
C ARG A 169 -11.03 7.78 11.53
N VAL A 170 -12.17 7.12 11.71
CA VAL A 170 -12.27 5.67 11.90
C VAL A 170 -12.93 5.09 10.67
N LYS A 171 -12.31 4.07 10.09
CA LYS A 171 -12.78 3.38 8.89
C LYS A 171 -12.87 1.89 9.17
N GLY A 172 -13.77 1.21 8.49
CA GLY A 172 -13.89 -0.24 8.52
C GLY A 172 -13.56 -0.87 7.17
N LEU A 173 -13.00 -2.08 7.20
CA LEU A 173 -12.76 -2.86 6.01
C LEU A 173 -13.17 -4.30 6.26
N LEU A 174 -14.01 -4.86 5.40
CA LEU A 174 -14.39 -6.27 5.43
C LEU A 174 -14.00 -6.93 4.12
N THR A 175 -13.44 -8.13 4.19
CA THR A 175 -13.16 -8.92 3.00
C THR A 175 -13.61 -10.36 3.16
N GLY A 176 -14.10 -10.94 2.06
CA GLY A 176 -14.37 -12.36 1.95
C GLY A 176 -13.78 -12.88 0.66
N VAL A 177 -12.83 -13.83 0.74
CA VAL A 177 -12.13 -14.37 -0.43
C VAL A 177 -12.19 -15.89 -0.42
N ILE A 178 -12.65 -16.49 -1.53
CA ILE A 178 -12.70 -17.94 -1.76
C ILE A 178 -11.58 -18.39 -2.70
N VAL A 179 -10.88 -19.47 -2.35
CA VAL A 179 -9.85 -20.06 -3.18
C VAL A 179 -10.49 -20.99 -4.21
N LEU A 180 -10.51 -20.56 -5.47
CA LEU A 180 -11.11 -21.31 -6.59
C LEU A 180 -10.18 -22.42 -7.07
N LYS A 181 -8.88 -22.12 -7.20
CA LYS A 181 -7.84 -23.06 -7.65
C LYS A 181 -6.53 -22.78 -6.90
N ALA A 182 -5.83 -23.81 -6.49
CA ALA A 182 -4.52 -23.72 -5.86
C ALA A 182 -3.70 -24.97 -6.15
N ASN A 183 -2.90 -24.93 -7.21
CA ASN A 183 -1.93 -25.96 -7.56
C ASN A 183 -0.54 -25.34 -7.80
N GLN A 184 0.44 -26.13 -8.22
CA GLN A 184 1.82 -25.67 -8.40
C GLN A 184 1.98 -24.63 -9.52
N LYS A 185 1.13 -24.68 -10.57
CA LYS A 185 1.19 -23.76 -11.71
C LYS A 185 0.21 -22.61 -11.57
N THR A 186 -0.98 -22.84 -10.98
CA THR A 186 -2.07 -21.85 -11.01
C THR A 186 -2.66 -21.67 -9.63
N LYS A 187 -2.79 -20.40 -9.21
CA LYS A 187 -3.57 -20.00 -8.03
C LYS A 187 -4.62 -19.00 -8.48
N MET A 188 -5.84 -19.17 -8.01
CA MET A 188 -6.96 -18.30 -8.37
C MET A 188 -7.87 -18.13 -7.16
N THR A 189 -8.21 -16.87 -6.88
CA THR A 189 -9.19 -16.54 -5.83
C THR A 189 -10.19 -15.51 -6.36
N ALA A 190 -11.38 -15.51 -5.80
CA ALA A 190 -12.37 -14.46 -6.03
C ALA A 190 -12.97 -14.04 -4.69
N GLY A 191 -13.41 -12.79 -4.60
CA GLY A 191 -13.95 -12.25 -3.36
C GLY A 191 -14.53 -10.88 -3.51
N LEU A 192 -14.93 -10.33 -2.35
CA LEU A 192 -15.44 -8.97 -2.22
C LEU A 192 -14.69 -8.26 -1.09
N LEU A 193 -14.49 -6.97 -1.29
CA LEU A 193 -14.01 -6.03 -0.29
C LEU A 193 -15.10 -4.99 -0.07
N VAL A 194 -15.43 -4.75 1.19
CA VAL A 194 -16.42 -3.74 1.59
C VAL A 194 -15.69 -2.67 2.41
N ASN A 195 -15.73 -1.44 1.92
CA ASN A 195 -15.25 -0.26 2.63
C ASN A 195 -16.38 0.34 3.46
N ILE A 196 -16.16 0.46 4.74
CA ILE A 196 -17.03 1.19 5.69
C ILE A 196 -16.34 2.53 5.96
N ASP A 197 -16.42 3.42 5.00
CA ASP A 197 -15.86 4.78 5.02
C ASP A 197 -16.85 5.69 4.29
N PRO A 198 -17.47 6.69 4.96
CA PRO A 198 -18.44 7.59 4.33
C PRO A 198 -17.88 8.31 3.10
N SER A 199 -16.57 8.52 3.07
CA SER A 199 -15.88 9.16 1.93
C SER A 199 -15.40 8.17 0.86
N ALA A 200 -15.77 6.89 0.92
CA ALA A 200 -15.33 5.93 -0.10
C ALA A 200 -16.04 6.16 -1.42
N LEU A 201 -15.27 6.29 -2.52
CA LEU A 201 -15.82 6.36 -3.88
C LEU A 201 -16.63 5.10 -4.23
N THR A 202 -16.13 3.94 -3.83
CA THR A 202 -16.75 2.64 -4.11
C THR A 202 -16.82 1.82 -2.83
N PRO A 203 -18.01 1.66 -2.24
CA PRO A 203 -18.15 0.92 -0.98
C PRO A 203 -17.92 -0.59 -1.13
N VAL A 204 -18.22 -1.18 -2.28
CA VAL A 204 -18.04 -2.61 -2.55
C VAL A 204 -17.17 -2.81 -3.78
N ILE A 205 -16.07 -3.54 -3.63
CA ILE A 205 -15.09 -3.77 -4.69
C ILE A 205 -14.91 -5.28 -4.88
N PRO A 206 -15.11 -5.82 -6.10
CA PRO A 206 -14.75 -7.20 -6.40
C PRO A 206 -13.24 -7.40 -6.38
N ILE A 207 -12.79 -8.50 -5.80
CA ILE A 207 -11.39 -8.90 -5.77
C ILE A 207 -11.24 -10.17 -6.59
N ILE A 208 -10.30 -10.17 -7.54
CA ILE A 208 -9.92 -11.36 -8.29
C ILE A 208 -8.39 -11.46 -8.25
N THR A 209 -7.88 -12.61 -7.82
CA THR A 209 -6.46 -12.90 -7.99
C THR A 209 -6.27 -14.07 -8.94
N TYR A 210 -5.30 -13.93 -9.83
CA TYR A 210 -4.88 -14.98 -10.74
C TYR A 210 -3.35 -14.98 -10.82
N GLU A 211 -2.74 -16.09 -10.49
CA GLU A 211 -1.31 -16.32 -10.62
C GLU A 211 -1.10 -17.58 -11.46
N HIS A 212 -0.38 -17.45 -12.57
CA HIS A 212 -0.07 -18.59 -13.43
C HIS A 212 1.41 -18.60 -13.81
N LYS A 213 2.07 -19.71 -13.53
CA LYS A 213 3.47 -19.97 -13.90
C LYS A 213 3.52 -20.74 -15.20
N PHE A 214 4.02 -20.08 -16.24
CA PHE A 214 4.26 -20.67 -17.57
C PHE A 214 5.47 -21.60 -17.56
N ASN A 215 5.56 -22.45 -18.58
CA ASN A 215 6.67 -23.41 -18.71
C ASN A 215 8.04 -22.73 -18.93
N ASN A 216 8.08 -21.54 -19.52
CA ASN A 216 9.30 -20.73 -19.72
C ASN A 216 9.73 -19.95 -18.46
N GLY A 217 9.07 -20.18 -17.32
CA GLY A 217 9.37 -19.55 -16.05
C GLY A 217 8.76 -18.15 -15.83
N LEU A 218 8.06 -17.59 -16.81
CA LEU A 218 7.27 -16.37 -16.65
C LEU A 218 6.09 -16.65 -15.71
N ILE A 219 5.66 -15.63 -14.98
CA ILE A 219 4.52 -15.68 -14.07
C ILE A 219 3.60 -14.51 -14.36
N ALA A 220 2.39 -14.80 -14.83
CA ALA A 220 1.32 -13.81 -14.81
C ALA A 220 0.79 -13.70 -13.39
N ASP A 221 0.83 -12.51 -12.80
CA ASP A 221 0.36 -12.22 -11.45
C ASP A 221 -0.60 -11.04 -11.48
N ILE A 222 -1.88 -11.35 -11.40
CA ILE A 222 -2.99 -10.40 -11.50
C ILE A 222 -3.70 -10.35 -10.15
N THR A 223 -3.89 -9.19 -9.62
CA THR A 223 -4.67 -8.92 -8.40
C THR A 223 -5.55 -7.69 -8.64
N LEU A 224 -6.74 -7.89 -9.14
CA LEU A 224 -7.67 -6.80 -9.40
C LEU A 224 -8.40 -6.37 -8.12
N PRO A 225 -8.57 -5.03 -7.94
CA PRO A 225 -8.11 -3.94 -8.81
C PRO A 225 -6.65 -3.49 -8.57
N LYS A 226 -5.89 -4.11 -7.63
CA LYS A 226 -4.62 -3.59 -7.11
C LYS A 226 -3.48 -3.58 -8.13
N SER A 227 -3.28 -4.68 -8.89
CA SER A 227 -2.09 -4.79 -9.76
C SER A 227 -2.21 -5.87 -10.82
N ILE A 228 -1.45 -5.67 -11.91
CA ILE A 228 -1.25 -6.63 -13.00
C ILE A 228 0.25 -6.66 -13.30
N TYR A 229 0.89 -7.83 -13.17
CA TYR A 229 2.31 -8.00 -13.43
C TYR A 229 2.59 -9.24 -14.26
N LEU A 230 3.60 -9.13 -15.11
CA LEU A 230 4.36 -10.24 -15.68
C LEU A 230 5.70 -10.33 -14.96
N ARG A 231 5.97 -11.44 -14.28
CA ARG A 231 7.13 -11.62 -13.40
C ARG A 231 8.04 -12.72 -13.90
N LYS A 232 9.33 -12.59 -13.63
CA LYS A 232 10.33 -13.65 -13.84
C LYS A 232 11.35 -13.64 -12.71
N TYR A 233 11.68 -14.81 -12.20
CA TYR A 233 12.83 -14.94 -11.32
C TYR A 233 14.11 -14.85 -12.15
N VAL A 234 15.04 -14.05 -11.69
CA VAL A 234 16.35 -13.81 -12.31
C VAL A 234 17.42 -13.97 -11.24
N PHE A 235 18.55 -14.51 -11.62
CA PHE A 235 19.59 -14.86 -10.66
C PHE A 235 19.04 -15.79 -9.55
N ASN A 236 19.83 -16.03 -8.48
CA ASN A 236 19.39 -16.92 -7.40
C ASN A 236 18.42 -16.25 -6.40
N ALA A 237 18.43 -14.91 -6.32
CA ALA A 237 17.71 -14.17 -5.29
C ALA A 237 16.94 -12.96 -5.84
N GLY A 238 16.88 -12.81 -7.17
CA GLY A 238 16.23 -11.68 -7.85
C GLY A 238 14.89 -12.03 -8.46
N ARG A 239 14.03 -11.00 -8.62
CA ARG A 239 12.78 -11.06 -9.35
C ARG A 239 12.57 -9.75 -10.11
N VAL A 240 12.32 -9.85 -11.42
CA VAL A 240 11.92 -8.74 -12.27
C VAL A 240 10.42 -8.82 -12.51
N SER A 241 9.74 -7.71 -12.46
CA SER A 241 8.32 -7.61 -12.80
C SER A 241 8.09 -6.41 -13.70
N LEU A 242 7.24 -6.58 -14.72
CA LEU A 242 6.76 -5.52 -15.60
C LEU A 242 5.24 -5.47 -15.48
N GLY A 243 4.68 -4.28 -15.30
CA GLY A 243 3.23 -4.12 -15.18
C GLY A 243 2.81 -2.84 -14.51
N SER A 244 1.62 -2.88 -13.89
CA SER A 244 1.00 -1.70 -13.28
C SER A 244 0.45 -2.02 -11.91
N GLU A 245 0.49 -1.04 -11.01
CA GLU A 245 -0.16 -1.11 -9.69
C GLU A 245 -0.92 0.19 -9.38
N LEU A 246 -2.03 0.04 -8.66
CA LEU A 246 -2.76 1.14 -8.07
C LEU A 246 -2.21 1.47 -6.68
N ASP A 247 -1.98 2.75 -6.41
CA ASP A 247 -1.75 3.26 -5.08
C ASP A 247 -2.65 4.45 -4.80
N ARG A 248 -2.92 4.72 -3.54
CA ARG A 248 -3.71 5.86 -3.11
C ARG A 248 -2.86 6.75 -2.22
N THR A 249 -2.73 8.01 -2.60
CA THR A 249 -2.19 9.06 -1.76
C THR A 249 -3.33 9.77 -1.05
N SER A 250 -3.22 9.99 0.26
CA SER A 250 -4.15 10.81 1.04
C SER A 250 -3.36 11.63 2.05
N PHE A 251 -3.78 12.87 2.27
CA PHE A 251 -3.32 13.72 3.37
C PHE A 251 -4.40 14.74 3.71
N TYR A 252 -4.28 15.32 4.91
CA TYR A 252 -5.22 16.32 5.42
C TYR A 252 -4.62 17.71 5.31
N LEU A 253 -5.49 18.67 5.02
CA LEU A 253 -5.13 20.09 4.93
C LEU A 253 -6.00 20.90 5.89
N TYR A 254 -5.40 21.90 6.49
CA TYR A 254 -6.01 22.72 7.52
C TYR A 254 -5.87 24.20 7.16
N ASN A 255 -6.88 25.00 7.51
CA ASN A 255 -6.85 26.46 7.38
C ASN A 255 -6.60 26.99 5.94
N ILE A 256 -7.03 26.25 4.92
CA ILE A 256 -6.81 26.63 3.51
C ILE A 256 -7.45 27.99 3.22
N ASP A 257 -8.67 28.23 3.71
CA ASP A 257 -9.46 29.44 3.44
C ASP A 257 -9.47 30.42 4.63
N GLY A 258 -8.51 30.30 5.56
CA GLY A 258 -8.53 31.06 6.82
C GLY A 258 -9.68 30.65 7.76
N THR A 259 -10.36 29.54 7.47
CA THR A 259 -11.41 28.96 8.29
C THR A 259 -10.89 27.72 9.05
N SER A 260 -11.57 27.32 10.10
CA SER A 260 -11.26 26.07 10.83
C SER A 260 -11.69 24.79 10.08
N GLN A 261 -12.11 24.93 8.82
CA GLN A 261 -12.55 23.81 7.99
C GLN A 261 -11.38 22.87 7.70
N ARG A 262 -11.63 21.57 7.78
CA ARG A 262 -10.66 20.51 7.46
C ARG A 262 -10.98 19.94 6.10
N TYR A 263 -9.92 19.68 5.32
CA TYR A 263 -10.01 19.09 4.00
C TYR A 263 -9.19 17.80 3.94
N GLU A 264 -9.64 16.88 3.10
CA GLU A 264 -8.86 15.69 2.71
C GLU A 264 -8.53 15.81 1.22
N TYR A 265 -7.24 15.76 0.89
CA TYR A 265 -6.81 15.48 -0.47
C TYR A 265 -6.68 13.98 -0.64
N ARG A 266 -7.25 13.45 -1.72
CA ARG A 266 -7.14 12.05 -2.07
C ARG A 266 -6.86 11.89 -3.55
N GLN A 267 -5.84 11.12 -3.86
CA GLN A 267 -5.35 10.87 -5.20
C GLN A 267 -5.25 9.36 -5.44
N LEU A 268 -5.71 8.91 -6.60
CA LEU A 268 -5.52 7.56 -7.08
C LEU A 268 -4.45 7.58 -8.16
N ASP A 269 -3.37 6.83 -7.96
CA ASP A 269 -2.25 6.73 -8.87
C ASP A 269 -2.15 5.35 -9.50
N ILE A 270 -1.81 5.31 -10.79
CA ILE A 270 -1.42 4.10 -11.54
C ILE A 270 0.08 4.21 -11.80
N TYR A 271 0.86 3.39 -11.13
CA TYR A 271 2.29 3.25 -11.34
C TYR A 271 2.54 2.12 -12.33
N SER A 272 3.03 2.43 -13.53
CA SER A 272 3.31 1.46 -14.59
C SER A 272 4.80 1.44 -14.92
N GLY A 273 5.42 0.26 -14.94
CA GLY A 273 6.84 0.18 -15.22
C GLY A 273 7.50 -1.11 -14.76
N LEU A 274 8.80 -1.01 -14.55
CA LEU A 274 9.68 -2.10 -14.15
C LEU A 274 9.88 -2.11 -12.65
N ILE A 275 9.85 -3.31 -12.06
CA ILE A 275 10.18 -3.55 -10.66
C ILE A 275 11.29 -4.60 -10.61
N TYR A 276 12.35 -4.32 -9.87
CA TYR A 276 13.37 -5.29 -9.50
C TYR A 276 13.37 -5.48 -7.98
N GLU A 277 13.30 -6.73 -7.55
CA GLU A 277 13.41 -7.12 -6.14
C GLU A 277 14.58 -8.08 -5.97
N HIS A 278 15.40 -7.85 -4.95
CA HIS A 278 16.53 -8.70 -4.61
C HIS A 278 16.53 -9.05 -3.12
N ALA A 279 16.57 -10.35 -2.81
CA ALA A 279 16.62 -10.82 -1.42
C ALA A 279 18.06 -10.93 -0.91
N ILE A 280 18.33 -10.33 0.24
CA ILE A 280 19.59 -10.44 0.98
C ILE A 280 19.24 -10.96 2.38
N GLY A 281 19.41 -12.26 2.58
CA GLY A 281 18.96 -12.91 3.81
C GLY A 281 17.43 -12.77 4.01
N ASN A 282 17.02 -12.11 5.07
CA ASN A 282 15.62 -11.82 5.37
C ASN A 282 15.17 -10.43 4.89
N PHE A 283 16.03 -9.69 4.22
CA PHE A 283 15.69 -8.38 3.67
C PHE A 283 15.42 -8.48 2.17
N MET A 284 14.53 -7.64 1.70
CA MET A 284 14.20 -7.47 0.29
C MET A 284 14.47 -6.01 -0.10
N ILE A 285 15.39 -5.80 -1.02
CA ILE A 285 15.62 -4.50 -1.66
C ILE A 285 14.73 -4.45 -2.89
N THR A 286 14.03 -3.35 -3.09
CA THR A 286 13.11 -3.12 -4.21
C THR A 286 13.47 -1.83 -4.92
N GLY A 287 13.60 -1.87 -6.24
CA GLY A 287 13.66 -0.70 -7.10
C GLY A 287 12.49 -0.71 -8.08
N LYS A 288 11.79 0.42 -8.24
CA LYS A 288 10.70 0.59 -9.22
C LYS A 288 10.96 1.83 -10.04
N THR A 289 10.63 1.79 -11.33
CA THR A 289 10.71 2.95 -12.21
C THR A 289 9.72 2.84 -13.36
N GLY A 290 9.23 3.97 -13.85
CA GLY A 290 8.27 4.02 -14.93
C GLY A 290 7.43 5.30 -14.94
N MET A 291 6.20 5.19 -15.41
CA MET A 291 5.25 6.29 -15.52
C MET A 291 4.19 6.22 -14.43
N LYS A 292 3.90 7.35 -13.81
CA LYS A 292 2.78 7.58 -12.92
C LYS A 292 1.69 8.32 -13.67
N LEU A 293 0.48 7.77 -13.66
CA LEU A 293 -0.75 8.39 -14.13
C LEU A 293 -1.66 8.63 -12.93
N THR A 294 -2.33 9.76 -12.88
CA THR A 294 -3.29 10.11 -11.82
C THR A 294 -4.68 10.31 -12.41
N PRO A 295 -5.50 9.25 -12.52
CA PRO A 295 -6.84 9.35 -13.07
C PRO A 295 -7.80 10.23 -12.25
N SER A 296 -7.52 10.38 -10.96
CA SER A 296 -8.40 11.11 -10.04
C SER A 296 -7.60 11.68 -8.88
N GLY A 297 -7.71 13.00 -8.69
CA GLY A 297 -7.20 13.73 -7.54
C GLY A 297 -8.24 14.74 -7.07
N ASN A 298 -8.78 14.57 -5.87
CA ASN A 298 -9.86 15.41 -5.34
C ASN A 298 -9.50 15.96 -3.97
N LEU A 299 -9.76 17.25 -3.81
CA LEU A 299 -9.79 17.93 -2.52
C LEU A 299 -11.25 18.13 -2.12
N PHE A 300 -11.65 17.56 -1.00
CA PHE A 300 -13.03 17.65 -0.48
C PHE A 300 -13.00 17.93 1.02
N ARG A 301 -14.12 18.51 1.53
CA ARG A 301 -14.23 18.73 2.97
C ARG A 301 -14.27 17.38 3.68
N LYS A 302 -13.65 17.31 4.84
CA LYS A 302 -13.57 16.06 5.61
C LYS A 302 -14.93 15.39 5.84
N GLU A 303 -15.97 16.18 6.05
CA GLU A 303 -17.33 15.68 6.34
C GLU A 303 -18.08 15.22 5.08
N ASP A 304 -17.60 15.62 3.90
CA ASP A 304 -18.22 15.31 2.62
C ASP A 304 -17.72 13.97 2.05
N SER A 305 -18.34 13.51 0.98
CA SER A 305 -17.89 12.34 0.25
C SER A 305 -16.79 12.71 -0.77
N PHE A 306 -16.05 11.72 -1.23
CA PHE A 306 -15.05 11.91 -2.30
C PHE A 306 -15.65 12.53 -3.58
N LYS A 307 -16.94 12.34 -3.84
CA LYS A 307 -17.64 12.89 -5.02
C LYS A 307 -17.95 14.36 -4.89
N ASP A 308 -18.01 14.89 -3.66
CA ASP A 308 -18.34 16.28 -3.38
C ASP A 308 -17.06 17.11 -3.32
N ALA A 309 -16.25 17.01 -4.40
CA ALA A 309 -14.96 17.67 -4.49
C ALA A 309 -15.13 19.20 -4.54
N VAL A 310 -14.33 19.89 -3.72
CA VAL A 310 -14.17 21.35 -3.81
C VAL A 310 -13.23 21.70 -4.96
N TYR A 311 -12.17 20.89 -5.13
CA TYR A 311 -11.26 20.96 -6.26
C TYR A 311 -11.06 19.57 -6.85
N GLU A 312 -11.18 19.47 -8.16
CA GLU A 312 -10.70 18.34 -8.96
C GLU A 312 -9.33 18.69 -9.51
N ILE A 313 -8.34 17.83 -9.27
CA ILE A 313 -6.96 18.07 -9.67
C ILE A 313 -6.55 16.97 -10.67
N LYS A 314 -6.04 17.40 -11.82
CA LYS A 314 -5.69 16.55 -12.96
C LYS A 314 -4.22 16.71 -13.30
N PRO A 315 -3.33 15.94 -12.64
CA PRO A 315 -1.90 15.94 -12.95
C PRO A 315 -1.62 15.29 -14.31
N ASP A 316 -0.67 15.85 -15.03
CA ASP A 316 -0.11 15.21 -16.21
C ASP A 316 0.66 13.93 -15.85
N PRO A 317 0.78 12.98 -16.76
CA PRO A 317 1.63 11.81 -16.58
C PRO A 317 3.06 12.20 -16.28
N THR A 318 3.68 11.57 -15.28
CA THR A 318 5.05 11.88 -14.91
C THR A 318 5.89 10.62 -14.72
N PHE A 319 7.21 10.77 -14.90
CA PHE A 319 8.15 9.71 -14.61
C PHE A 319 8.37 9.60 -13.10
N TYR A 320 8.55 8.37 -12.60
CA TYR A 320 8.86 8.13 -11.19
C TYR A 320 9.96 7.10 -11.01
N PHE A 321 10.64 7.19 -9.88
CA PHE A 321 11.40 6.09 -9.33
C PHE A 321 11.05 5.88 -7.85
N ASN A 322 11.18 4.62 -7.41
CA ASN A 322 10.96 4.22 -6.02
C ASN A 322 12.07 3.28 -5.58
N LEU A 323 12.56 3.49 -4.38
CA LEU A 323 13.49 2.60 -3.70
C LEU A 323 12.88 2.14 -2.39
N GLY A 324 12.98 0.85 -2.10
CA GLY A 324 12.42 0.27 -0.89
C GLY A 324 13.30 -0.80 -0.28
N VAL A 325 13.18 -0.93 1.04
CA VAL A 325 13.75 -2.04 1.81
C VAL A 325 12.65 -2.61 2.69
N SER A 326 12.50 -3.94 2.68
CA SER A 326 11.55 -4.61 3.57
C SER A 326 12.19 -5.79 4.27
N PHE A 327 11.76 -6.02 5.52
CA PHE A 327 12.07 -7.23 6.25
C PHE A 327 11.01 -8.29 5.92
N ASN A 328 11.44 -9.39 5.29
CA ASN A 328 10.57 -10.51 4.91
C ASN A 328 11.21 -11.85 5.27
N PRO A 329 11.08 -12.34 6.51
CA PRO A 329 11.63 -13.62 6.93
C PRO A 329 10.97 -14.82 6.23
N PHE A 330 9.86 -14.58 5.50
CA PHE A 330 9.12 -15.62 4.77
C PHE A 330 9.54 -15.72 3.30
N THR A 331 10.46 -14.88 2.82
CA THR A 331 10.88 -14.91 1.41
C THR A 331 11.44 -16.28 1.03
N LEU A 332 11.10 -16.73 -0.17
CA LEU A 332 11.65 -17.95 -0.78
C LEU A 332 12.79 -17.61 -1.75
N LEU A 333 13.02 -16.32 -2.04
CA LEU A 333 14.13 -15.86 -2.86
C LEU A 333 15.47 -16.10 -2.13
N GLY A 334 16.47 -16.58 -2.84
CA GLY A 334 17.80 -16.83 -2.29
C GLY A 334 17.92 -18.04 -1.34
N LYS A 335 16.84 -18.73 -1.02
CA LYS A 335 16.90 -20.00 -0.28
C LYS A 335 17.18 -21.12 -1.25
N LYS A 336 18.34 -21.78 -1.11
CA LYS A 336 18.63 -23.01 -1.86
C LYS A 336 17.50 -24.01 -1.57
N LYS A 337 16.94 -24.58 -2.63
CA LYS A 337 16.00 -25.70 -2.56
C LYS A 337 16.71 -26.95 -2.11
#